data_2037e79e2cefde525dbc58a7112d51a8
#
_entry.id   2037e79e2cefde525dbc58a7112d51a8
#
_cell.length_a   1.000
_cell.length_b   1.000
_cell.length_c   1.000
_cell.angle_alpha   90.00
_cell.angle_beta   90.00
_cell.angle_gamma   90.00
#
_symmetry.space_group_name_H-M   'P 1'
#
loop_
_entity.id
_entity.type
_entity.pdbx_description
1 polymer ?
#
loop_
_entity_poly.entity_id
_entity_poly.type
_entity_poly.pdbx_seq_one_letter_code
_entity_poly.pdbx_strand_id
1 'polypeptide(L)'
;MKITLIGASGFVGTRLLDLLHDAPNYKLKNIDLQPSHFFNDLTVIGDVRDQDCMDKEIAGSDLVILLAAQHRDDVSPVSLYYDTNVGGMENTLNAMEKNGCKRIIFFSSVAVYGLNKNNPDENHPKDPFNHYGKSKWQAEQVLQAWYETHPDWT
;
A
#
# COMPACT_ATOMS: atom_id res chain seq x y z
N MET A 1 11.88 -15.87 -0.66
CA MET A 1 11.45 -14.54 -1.10
C MET A 1 11.15 -13.70 0.14
N LYS A 2 11.69 -12.49 0.22
CA LYS A 2 11.40 -11.54 1.30
C LYS A 2 10.23 -10.62 0.88
N ILE A 3 9.16 -10.62 1.66
CA ILE A 3 7.95 -9.83 1.40
C ILE A 3 7.81 -8.79 2.51
N THR A 4 7.76 -7.52 2.13
CA THR A 4 7.45 -6.43 3.05
C THR A 4 6.01 -5.97 2.83
N LEU A 5 5.18 -6.10 3.86
CA LEU A 5 3.82 -5.58 3.89
C LEU A 5 3.84 -4.22 4.58
N ILE A 6 3.12 -3.24 4.05
CA ILE A 6 3.00 -1.90 4.64
C ILE A 6 1.53 -1.69 5.00
N GLY A 7 1.24 -1.53 6.30
CA GLY A 7 -0.12 -1.42 6.81
C GLY A 7 -0.79 -2.76 7.13
N ALA A 8 -0.01 -3.80 7.51
CA ALA A 8 -0.56 -5.13 7.69
C ALA A 8 -1.03 -5.45 9.12
N SER A 9 -1.02 -4.50 10.05
CA SER A 9 -1.64 -4.67 11.36
C SER A 9 -3.19 -4.60 11.31
N GLY A 10 -3.75 -4.15 10.17
CA GLY A 10 -5.19 -4.11 9.90
C GLY A 10 -5.78 -5.48 9.53
N PHE A 11 -7.10 -5.49 9.23
CA PHE A 11 -7.85 -6.73 8.96
C PHE A 11 -7.29 -7.55 7.79
N VAL A 12 -7.12 -6.93 6.61
CA VAL A 12 -6.62 -7.64 5.42
C VAL A 12 -5.19 -8.13 5.64
N GLY A 13 -4.33 -7.26 6.17
CA GLY A 13 -2.93 -7.58 6.42
C GLY A 13 -2.75 -8.72 7.42
N THR A 14 -3.53 -8.72 8.51
CA THR A 14 -3.52 -9.83 9.48
C THR A 14 -3.87 -11.16 8.82
N ARG A 15 -4.87 -11.19 7.91
CA ARG A 15 -5.24 -12.41 7.18
C ARG A 15 -4.17 -12.87 6.19
N LEU A 16 -3.49 -11.92 5.53
CA LEU A 16 -2.35 -12.25 4.66
C LEU A 16 -1.17 -12.80 5.45
N LEU A 17 -0.84 -12.18 6.58
CA LEU A 17 0.22 -12.67 7.46
C LEU A 17 -0.10 -14.07 7.98
N ASP A 18 -1.33 -14.32 8.43
CA ASP A 18 -1.81 -15.63 8.89
C ASP A 18 -1.67 -16.71 7.81
N LEU A 19 -1.98 -16.37 6.57
CA LEU A 19 -1.87 -17.29 5.43
C LEU A 19 -0.42 -17.60 5.03
N LEU A 20 0.49 -16.63 5.20
CA LEU A 20 1.84 -16.69 4.63
C LEU A 20 2.93 -17.02 5.67
N HIS A 21 2.68 -16.85 6.99
CA HIS A 21 3.75 -16.89 8.00
C HIS A 21 4.39 -18.28 8.15
N ASP A 22 3.63 -19.35 7.96
CA ASP A 22 4.13 -20.72 8.03
C ASP A 22 4.75 -21.22 6.71
N ALA A 23 4.68 -20.41 5.64
CA ALA A 23 5.21 -20.83 4.36
C ALA A 23 6.75 -20.75 4.34
N PRO A 24 7.48 -21.86 4.19
CA PRO A 24 8.94 -21.91 4.41
C PRO A 24 9.74 -21.07 3.41
N ASN A 25 9.12 -20.70 2.29
CA ASN A 25 9.77 -19.96 1.22
C ASN A 25 9.67 -18.44 1.38
N TYR A 26 8.95 -17.94 2.40
CA TYR A 26 8.72 -16.53 2.63
C TYR A 26 9.38 -16.05 3.93
N LYS A 27 9.98 -14.88 3.86
CA LYS A 27 10.39 -14.10 5.04
C LYS A 27 9.53 -12.85 5.05
N LEU A 28 8.66 -12.72 6.04
CA LEU A 28 7.70 -11.64 6.13
C LEU A 28 8.22 -10.52 7.04
N LYS A 29 7.90 -9.29 6.67
CA LYS A 29 8.04 -8.10 7.50
C LYS A 29 6.77 -7.26 7.34
N ASN A 30 6.24 -6.73 8.43
CA ASN A 30 5.20 -5.73 8.44
C ASN A 30 5.77 -4.37 8.86
N ILE A 31 5.38 -3.30 8.19
CA ILE A 31 5.62 -1.91 8.61
C ILE A 31 4.25 -1.29 8.87
N ASP A 32 4.01 -0.80 10.07
CA ASP A 32 2.72 -0.21 10.43
C ASP A 32 2.88 0.86 11.50
N LEU A 33 1.96 1.82 11.56
CA LEU A 33 1.88 2.81 12.64
C LEU A 33 1.55 2.18 14.00
N GLN A 34 0.91 1.02 13.99
CA GLN A 34 0.47 0.31 15.18
C GLN A 34 1.09 -1.09 15.25
N PRO A 35 1.39 -1.59 16.45
CA PRO A 35 1.81 -2.97 16.60
C PRO A 35 0.72 -3.93 16.10
N SER A 36 1.13 -5.03 15.49
CA SER A 36 0.18 -6.08 15.13
C SER A 36 -0.26 -6.84 16.39
N HIS A 37 -1.55 -7.10 16.50
CA HIS A 37 -2.07 -7.86 17.64
C HIS A 37 -1.61 -9.32 17.64
N PHE A 38 -1.42 -9.94 16.47
CA PHE A 38 -1.08 -11.34 16.31
C PHE A 38 0.35 -11.58 15.80
N PHE A 39 0.96 -10.62 15.09
CA PHE A 39 2.25 -10.74 14.41
C PHE A 39 3.18 -9.59 14.80
N ASN A 40 3.27 -9.32 16.11
CA ASN A 40 4.09 -8.22 16.60
C ASN A 40 5.58 -8.43 16.37
N ASP A 41 6.04 -9.67 16.40
CA ASP A 41 7.41 -10.09 16.11
C ASP A 41 7.83 -9.84 14.64
N LEU A 42 6.87 -9.78 13.72
CA LEU A 42 7.09 -9.42 12.32
C LEU A 42 6.92 -7.92 12.06
N THR A 43 6.46 -7.14 13.06
CA THR A 43 6.05 -5.75 12.88
C THR A 43 7.12 -4.77 13.32
N VAL A 44 7.50 -3.89 12.42
CA VAL A 44 8.29 -2.69 12.68
C VAL A 44 7.35 -1.49 12.72
N ILE A 45 7.44 -0.69 13.77
CA ILE A 45 6.67 0.56 13.84
C ILE A 45 7.28 1.57 12.88
N GLY A 46 6.47 2.04 11.95
CA GLY A 46 6.88 2.99 10.92
C GLY A 46 5.70 3.65 10.23
N ASP A 47 5.96 4.79 9.62
CA ASP A 47 4.98 5.59 8.91
C ASP A 47 5.28 5.58 7.40
N VAL A 48 4.31 5.20 6.58
CA VAL A 48 4.44 5.21 5.12
C VAL A 48 4.70 6.62 4.55
N ARG A 49 4.38 7.66 5.31
CA ARG A 49 4.66 9.06 4.96
C ARG A 49 6.11 9.48 5.23
N ASP A 50 6.86 8.66 5.93
CA ASP A 50 8.28 8.90 6.25
C ASP A 50 9.17 8.19 5.21
N GLN A 51 9.79 8.97 4.32
CA GLN A 51 10.65 8.45 3.25
C GLN A 51 11.86 7.69 3.83
N ASP A 52 12.51 8.20 4.87
CA ASP A 52 13.69 7.57 5.46
C ASP A 52 13.33 6.21 6.08
N CYS A 53 12.14 6.13 6.70
CA CYS A 53 11.59 4.88 7.20
C CYS A 53 11.37 3.88 6.04
N MET A 54 10.72 4.30 4.95
CA MET A 54 10.49 3.43 3.79
C MET A 54 11.79 2.98 3.16
N ASP A 55 12.75 3.87 2.96
CA ASP A 55 14.08 3.57 2.40
C ASP A 55 14.81 2.48 3.20
N LYS A 56 14.77 2.59 4.52
CA LYS A 56 15.41 1.65 5.43
C LYS A 56 14.69 0.30 5.45
N GLU A 57 13.36 0.33 5.59
CA GLU A 57 12.60 -0.87 5.90
C GLU A 57 12.24 -1.70 4.67
N ILE A 58 12.21 -1.12 3.46
CA ILE A 58 12.04 -1.85 2.19
C ILE A 58 13.34 -2.53 1.76
N ALA A 59 14.48 -2.16 2.32
CA ALA A 59 15.78 -2.69 1.92
C ALA A 59 15.83 -4.23 1.89
N GLY A 60 16.28 -4.76 0.75
CA GLY A 60 16.42 -6.19 0.48
C GLY A 60 15.08 -6.93 0.34
N SER A 61 13.97 -6.23 0.12
CA SER A 61 12.68 -6.86 -0.21
C SER A 61 12.65 -7.33 -1.66
N ASP A 62 12.01 -8.47 -1.90
CA ASP A 62 11.74 -9.00 -3.24
C ASP A 62 10.36 -8.59 -3.75
N LEU A 63 9.45 -8.26 -2.81
CA LEU A 63 8.07 -7.85 -3.07
C LEU A 63 7.61 -6.90 -1.98
N VAL A 64 6.93 -5.84 -2.36
CA VAL A 64 6.18 -4.96 -1.46
C VAL A 64 4.68 -5.19 -1.64
N ILE A 65 3.92 -5.28 -0.53
CA ILE A 65 2.46 -5.30 -0.54
C ILE A 65 1.99 -4.05 0.21
N LEU A 66 1.43 -3.08 -0.52
CA LEU A 66 0.98 -1.82 0.06
C LEU A 66 -0.51 -1.88 0.40
N LEU A 67 -0.78 -1.96 1.70
CA LEU A 67 -2.12 -2.01 2.31
C LEU A 67 -2.44 -0.73 3.09
N ALA A 68 -1.41 0.03 3.48
CA ALA A 68 -1.58 1.25 4.27
C ALA A 68 -2.50 2.24 3.57
N ALA A 69 -3.52 2.71 4.27
CA ALA A 69 -4.45 3.69 3.75
C ALA A 69 -5.17 4.43 4.87
N GLN A 70 -5.40 5.73 4.66
CA GLN A 70 -6.45 6.45 5.37
C GLN A 70 -7.78 6.15 4.68
N HIS A 71 -8.69 5.44 5.36
CA HIS A 71 -9.93 4.91 4.76
C HIS A 71 -11.22 5.29 5.50
N ARG A 72 -11.13 5.87 6.71
CA ARG A 72 -12.31 6.30 7.49
C ARG A 72 -12.91 7.57 6.85
N ASP A 73 -14.22 7.72 6.93
CA ASP A 73 -14.92 8.88 6.33
C ASP A 73 -14.81 10.17 7.16
N ASP A 74 -14.38 10.08 8.42
CA ASP A 74 -14.31 11.17 9.39
C ASP A 74 -12.89 11.72 9.61
N VAL A 75 -11.97 11.52 8.66
CA VAL A 75 -10.57 11.94 8.79
C VAL A 75 -10.42 13.45 8.68
N SER A 76 -9.77 14.05 9.65
CA SER A 76 -9.44 15.47 9.68
C SER A 76 -7.99 15.67 10.14
N PRO A 77 -7.20 16.53 9.48
CA PRO A 77 -7.54 17.28 8.27
C PRO A 77 -7.65 16.38 7.03
N VAL A 78 -8.37 16.87 6.00
CA VAL A 78 -8.58 16.15 4.73
C VAL A 78 -7.26 15.80 4.02
N SER A 79 -6.20 16.59 4.22
CA SER A 79 -4.88 16.31 3.66
C SER A 79 -4.35 14.92 4.02
N LEU A 80 -4.73 14.38 5.18
CA LEU A 80 -4.27 13.06 5.62
C LEU A 80 -4.63 11.91 4.66
N TYR A 81 -5.74 12.03 3.90
CA TYR A 81 -6.04 11.05 2.85
C TYR A 81 -4.97 11.06 1.77
N TYR A 82 -4.56 12.25 1.35
CA TYR A 82 -3.59 12.42 0.27
C TYR A 82 -2.17 12.19 0.76
N ASP A 83 -1.82 12.68 1.94
CA ASP A 83 -0.50 12.48 2.55
C ASP A 83 -0.21 10.98 2.74
N THR A 84 -1.22 10.21 3.18
CA THR A 84 -1.06 8.77 3.42
C THR A 84 -1.20 7.95 2.14
N ASN A 85 -2.27 8.17 1.36
CA ASN A 85 -2.60 7.27 0.25
C ASN A 85 -1.79 7.61 -1.01
N VAL A 86 -1.51 8.88 -1.26
CA VAL A 86 -0.73 9.33 -2.43
C VAL A 86 0.73 9.50 -2.06
N GLY A 87 1.06 10.33 -1.07
CA GLY A 87 2.44 10.52 -0.60
C GLY A 87 3.06 9.20 -0.11
N GLY A 88 2.27 8.37 0.58
CA GLY A 88 2.73 7.03 0.98
C GLY A 88 3.02 6.10 -0.21
N MET A 89 2.26 6.18 -1.31
CA MET A 89 2.58 5.48 -2.55
C MET A 89 3.90 6.00 -3.13
N GLU A 90 4.06 7.32 -3.26
CA GLU A 90 5.29 7.94 -3.78
C GLU A 90 6.52 7.52 -2.97
N ASN A 91 6.46 7.62 -1.64
CA ASN A 91 7.56 7.20 -0.77
C ASN A 91 7.89 5.70 -0.92
N THR A 92 6.86 4.86 -1.05
CA THR A 92 7.04 3.42 -1.27
C THR A 92 7.77 3.14 -2.58
N LEU A 93 7.34 3.78 -3.67
CA LEU A 93 7.95 3.60 -5.00
C LEU A 93 9.38 4.14 -5.04
N ASN A 94 9.65 5.32 -4.47
CA ASN A 94 10.99 5.87 -4.34
C ASN A 94 11.94 4.92 -3.56
N ALA A 95 11.44 4.36 -2.44
CA ALA A 95 12.21 3.41 -1.65
C ALA A 95 12.44 2.08 -2.39
N MET A 96 11.48 1.63 -3.19
CA MET A 96 11.62 0.45 -4.04
C MET A 96 12.70 0.67 -5.11
N GLU A 97 12.70 1.83 -5.78
CA GLU A 97 13.75 2.19 -6.76
C GLU A 97 15.13 2.20 -6.11
N LYS A 98 15.27 2.93 -5.01
CA LYS A 98 16.52 3.04 -4.26
C LYS A 98 17.08 1.69 -3.84
N ASN A 99 16.21 0.73 -3.51
CA ASN A 99 16.59 -0.59 -3.01
C ASN A 99 16.56 -1.70 -4.08
N GLY A 100 16.19 -1.38 -5.33
CA GLY A 100 16.09 -2.36 -6.42
C GLY A 100 14.97 -3.40 -6.24
N CYS A 101 13.93 -3.11 -5.44
CA CYS A 101 12.77 -3.96 -5.28
C CYS A 101 11.80 -3.72 -6.43
N LYS A 102 11.60 -4.70 -7.30
CA LYS A 102 10.92 -4.53 -8.59
C LYS A 102 9.45 -4.98 -8.61
N ARG A 103 8.91 -5.41 -7.49
CA ARG A 103 7.54 -5.98 -7.45
C ARG A 103 6.71 -5.31 -6.38
N ILE A 104 5.51 -4.88 -6.77
CA ILE A 104 4.53 -4.30 -5.87
C ILE A 104 3.14 -4.88 -6.10
N ILE A 105 2.42 -5.13 -5.02
CA ILE A 105 0.97 -5.36 -5.02
C ILE A 105 0.33 -4.21 -4.26
N PHE A 106 -0.51 -3.44 -4.93
CA PHE A 106 -1.25 -2.35 -4.33
C PHE A 106 -2.71 -2.70 -4.11
N PHE A 107 -3.20 -2.52 -2.90
CA PHE A 107 -4.61 -2.67 -2.57
C PHE A 107 -5.35 -1.37 -2.80
N SER A 108 -6.01 -1.25 -3.94
CA SER A 108 -6.89 -0.13 -4.24
C SER A 108 -8.29 -0.32 -3.63
N SER A 109 -9.31 0.30 -4.19
CA SER A 109 -10.67 0.25 -3.67
C SER A 109 -11.69 0.40 -4.79
N VAL A 110 -12.84 -0.27 -4.66
CA VAL A 110 -14.02 -0.02 -5.52
C VAL A 110 -14.57 1.40 -5.40
N ALA A 111 -14.20 2.15 -4.36
CA ALA A 111 -14.56 3.56 -4.20
C ALA A 111 -14.06 4.47 -5.34
N VAL A 112 -13.08 4.01 -6.13
CA VAL A 112 -12.58 4.71 -7.32
C VAL A 112 -13.62 4.82 -8.42
N TYR A 113 -14.62 3.92 -8.46
CA TYR A 113 -15.68 3.95 -9.48
C TYR A 113 -16.84 4.90 -9.14
N GLY A 114 -16.96 5.34 -7.88
CA GLY A 114 -18.04 6.21 -7.43
C GLY A 114 -19.35 5.47 -7.09
N LEU A 115 -20.43 6.25 -6.97
CA LEU A 115 -21.74 5.74 -6.57
C LEU A 115 -22.61 5.37 -7.79
N ASN A 116 -23.64 4.52 -7.53
CA ASN A 116 -24.70 4.19 -8.51
C ASN A 116 -24.17 3.60 -9.82
N LYS A 117 -23.10 2.83 -9.78
CA LYS A 117 -22.56 2.12 -10.94
C LYS A 117 -23.13 0.70 -11.00
N ASN A 118 -23.47 0.26 -12.19
CA ASN A 118 -23.97 -1.09 -12.42
C ASN A 118 -22.81 -2.01 -12.84
N ASN A 119 -22.32 -2.83 -11.89
CA ASN A 119 -21.25 -3.81 -12.07
C ASN A 119 -20.00 -3.23 -12.79
N PRO A 120 -19.33 -2.21 -12.23
CA PRO A 120 -18.16 -1.63 -12.85
C PRO A 120 -17.02 -2.64 -12.92
N ASP A 121 -16.38 -2.74 -14.07
CA ASP A 121 -15.14 -3.46 -14.30
C ASP A 121 -13.94 -2.50 -14.32
N GLU A 122 -12.74 -3.03 -14.56
CA GLU A 122 -11.49 -2.27 -14.55
C GLU A 122 -11.46 -1.16 -15.63
N ASN A 123 -12.22 -1.30 -16.71
CA ASN A 123 -12.30 -0.33 -17.81
C ASN A 123 -13.33 0.77 -17.54
N HIS A 124 -14.14 0.61 -16.49
CA HIS A 124 -15.16 1.60 -16.16
C HIS A 124 -14.54 2.95 -15.81
N PRO A 125 -15.12 4.08 -16.25
CA PRO A 125 -14.63 5.40 -15.89
C PRO A 125 -14.57 5.59 -14.37
N LYS A 126 -13.49 6.18 -13.88
CA LYS A 126 -13.28 6.47 -12.47
C LYS A 126 -13.99 7.78 -12.12
N ASP A 127 -14.83 7.75 -11.08
CA ASP A 127 -15.69 8.86 -10.65
C ASP A 127 -15.85 8.86 -9.11
N PRO A 128 -14.73 8.93 -8.37
CA PRO A 128 -14.76 8.85 -6.91
C PRO A 128 -15.49 10.05 -6.29
N PHE A 129 -16.43 9.79 -5.39
CA PHE A 129 -17.25 10.84 -4.76
C PHE A 129 -16.64 11.43 -3.49
N ASN A 130 -15.92 10.64 -2.70
CA ASN A 130 -15.31 11.07 -1.44
C ASN A 130 -13.79 11.21 -1.53
N HIS A 131 -13.16 11.81 -0.51
CA HIS A 131 -11.72 12.01 -0.45
C HIS A 131 -10.93 10.70 -0.42
N TYR A 132 -11.49 9.66 0.22
CA TYR A 132 -10.90 8.34 0.21
C TYR A 132 -10.79 7.79 -1.22
N GLY A 133 -11.90 7.71 -1.94
CA GLY A 133 -11.90 7.23 -3.33
C GLY A 133 -11.01 8.07 -4.24
N LYS A 134 -11.03 9.41 -4.09
CA LYS A 134 -10.17 10.33 -4.86
C LYS A 134 -8.69 10.07 -4.61
N SER A 135 -8.28 9.93 -3.35
CA SER A 135 -6.88 9.66 -3.01
C SER A 135 -6.43 8.26 -3.45
N LYS A 136 -7.29 7.25 -3.39
CA LYS A 136 -6.98 5.92 -3.92
C LYS A 136 -6.82 5.95 -5.44
N TRP A 137 -7.69 6.66 -6.15
CA TRP A 137 -7.56 6.85 -7.59
C TRP A 137 -6.28 7.60 -7.98
N GLN A 138 -5.91 8.65 -7.25
CA GLN A 138 -4.64 9.34 -7.47
C GLN A 138 -3.43 8.43 -7.20
N ALA A 139 -3.47 7.59 -6.17
CA ALA A 139 -2.42 6.61 -5.93
C ALA A 139 -2.28 5.58 -7.06
N GLU A 140 -3.40 5.13 -7.67
CA GLU A 140 -3.35 4.31 -8.89
C GLU A 140 -2.66 5.03 -10.04
N GLN A 141 -2.96 6.32 -10.25
CA GLN A 141 -2.32 7.12 -11.30
C GLN A 141 -0.81 7.30 -11.06
N VAL A 142 -0.38 7.51 -9.82
CA VAL A 142 1.04 7.56 -9.46
C VAL A 142 1.72 6.22 -9.79
N LEU A 143 1.13 5.11 -9.39
CA LEU A 143 1.66 3.78 -9.68
C LEU A 143 1.71 3.49 -11.19
N GLN A 144 0.67 3.88 -11.93
CA GLN A 144 0.61 3.72 -13.38
C GLN A 144 1.72 4.50 -14.09
N ALA A 145 1.89 5.79 -13.75
CA ALA A 145 2.93 6.64 -14.31
C ALA A 145 4.34 6.10 -14.00
N TRP A 146 4.52 5.61 -12.78
CA TRP A 146 5.77 4.98 -12.37
C TRP A 146 6.05 3.70 -13.18
N TYR A 147 5.06 2.83 -13.35
CA TYR A 147 5.19 1.60 -14.13
C TYR A 147 5.56 1.87 -15.60
N GLU A 148 5.02 2.93 -16.20
CA GLU A 148 5.34 3.32 -17.59
C GLU A 148 6.84 3.64 -17.78
N THR A 149 7.51 4.14 -16.73
CA THR A 149 8.94 4.41 -16.73
C THR A 149 9.80 3.21 -16.31
N HIS A 150 9.16 2.13 -15.84
CA HIS A 150 9.84 0.92 -15.33
C HIS A 150 9.26 -0.36 -15.95
N PRO A 151 9.32 -0.55 -17.27
CA PRO A 151 8.61 -1.64 -17.98
C PRO A 151 9.07 -3.06 -17.57
N ASP A 152 10.24 -3.20 -16.98
CA ASP A 152 10.78 -4.48 -16.48
C ASP A 152 10.36 -4.79 -15.02
N TRP A 153 9.56 -3.93 -14.42
CA TRP A 153 9.08 -4.09 -13.04
C TRP A 153 7.61 -4.54 -13.05
N THR A 154 7.15 -5.14 -11.97
CA THR A 154 5.80 -5.76 -11.89
C THR A 154 5.10 -5.35 -10.60
#